data_d4e148c90b31bea7d0a9ae0820ba5513
#
_entry.id   d4e148c90b31bea7d0a9ae0820ba5513
#
_cell.length_a   1.000
_cell.length_b   1.000
_cell.length_c   1.000
_cell.angle_alpha   90.00
_cell.angle_beta   90.00
_cell.angle_gamma   90.00
#
_symmetry.space_group_name_H-M   'P 1'
#
loop_
_entity.id
_entity.type
_entity.pdbx_description
1 polymer ?
#
loop_
_entity_poly.entity_id
_entity_poly.type
_entity_poly.pdbx_seq_one_letter_code
_entity_poly.pdbx_strand_id
1 'polypeptide(L)'
;MSDILVVEDSGENAMRLKISRSKNSASLYVMKSTYINKIHSTKIVEKLGTYAELKEKLNGQDPIEWANEYIQELNRKEKEEQREIKLKFSPAKQIAKGDQRAFNGGCLFLQKIYCELGIPKICSDISQQHKFSFNLDSILSCLIFGRVIYPSSKLATCQLSKNFLLQPDFELQHVYRALEIMTKETDFIQSAVYKNSLKQGKRNTSIFYYDCTNYFFEIEEEDGVRQYGISKEHRPNPIVQMGLFMDGDGIPLAFNINPGNTNEQITLQPLEQRIISDFQLSKIVVCTDAGLASVDNRKFNNVNGRAFITTQSIKKLKKFLKEWALDSKDWMLQGSKKNYDISEIDEEIYREKIFYKERWINEDNLEQRLIVTFSIKYRDYQRQIRERQIDRADKAVKSGAAKLKKCNANDYKRLIKKTHCTENGEIAEKQSLCIDKEVIENEMRYDGFYASCTNLVDDVNEIIETNKKRWEIEECFRIMKTEFKARPVYLSREDRIKAHFLTCYLSLIVFRFLEKRLEKKYTCTEIIQGLRNMNFYEVKGEGYVPTYTRNDFTDDMHSAFGFRTDYQIMTNRQLKKIIKMSTT
;
A
#
# COMPACT_ATOMS: atom_id res chain seq x y z
N MET A 1 -20.14 -63.25 14.44
CA MET A 1 -20.55 -62.48 15.63
C MET A 1 -19.54 -61.34 15.77
N SER A 2 -19.96 -60.17 15.56
CA SER A 2 -19.10 -58.97 15.65
C SER A 2 -19.23 -58.39 17.06
N ASP A 3 -18.18 -58.55 17.86
CA ASP A 3 -18.11 -57.93 19.18
C ASP A 3 -17.97 -56.43 19.01
N ILE A 4 -19.00 -55.71 19.47
CA ILE A 4 -19.02 -54.23 19.54
C ILE A 4 -18.56 -53.87 20.95
N LEU A 5 -17.30 -53.43 21.08
CA LEU A 5 -16.86 -52.76 22.31
C LEU A 5 -17.43 -51.32 22.28
N VAL A 6 -18.46 -51.10 23.06
CA VAL A 6 -19.05 -49.79 23.31
C VAL A 6 -18.43 -49.27 24.61
N VAL A 7 -17.65 -48.18 24.52
CA VAL A 7 -17.27 -47.42 25.71
C VAL A 7 -18.44 -46.49 26.02
N GLU A 8 -19.07 -46.71 27.18
CA GLU A 8 -20.17 -45.90 27.72
C GLU A 8 -19.64 -44.54 28.16
N ASP A 9 -20.04 -43.50 27.50
CA ASP A 9 -20.55 -42.21 27.98
C ASP A 9 -20.86 -41.30 26.80
N SER A 10 -22.09 -41.29 26.34
CA SER A 10 -22.44 -40.41 25.24
C SER A 10 -23.92 -40.10 25.23
N GLY A 11 -24.23 -38.79 25.22
CA GLY A 11 -25.55 -38.30 24.86
C GLY A 11 -26.00 -38.82 23.48
N GLU A 12 -27.30 -38.79 23.20
CA GLU A 12 -27.97 -39.44 22.06
C GLU A 12 -27.42 -39.13 20.63
N ASN A 13 -26.46 -38.24 20.46
CA ASN A 13 -25.86 -37.81 19.15
C ASN A 13 -24.33 -37.83 19.10
N ALA A 14 -23.64 -38.50 20.03
CA ALA A 14 -22.17 -38.47 20.08
C ALA A 14 -21.52 -39.38 19.03
N MET A 15 -20.36 -38.94 18.52
CA MET A 15 -19.50 -39.80 17.69
C MET A 15 -18.82 -40.86 18.54
N ARG A 16 -18.63 -42.08 17.99
CA ARG A 16 -18.03 -43.21 18.67
C ARG A 16 -17.17 -44.02 17.72
N LEU A 17 -16.20 -44.77 18.30
CA LEU A 17 -15.34 -45.68 17.56
C LEU A 17 -16.10 -46.94 17.14
N LYS A 18 -15.98 -47.32 15.87
CA LYS A 18 -16.35 -48.63 15.36
C LYS A 18 -15.12 -49.36 14.86
N ILE A 19 -14.89 -50.55 15.36
CA ILE A 19 -13.85 -51.44 14.88
C ILE A 19 -14.50 -52.54 14.07
N SER A 20 -14.15 -52.67 12.79
CA SER A 20 -14.58 -53.78 11.94
C SER A 20 -13.42 -54.77 11.79
N ARG A 21 -13.61 -56.01 12.23
CA ARG A 21 -12.58 -57.04 12.19
C ARG A 21 -12.87 -58.04 11.08
N SER A 22 -11.86 -58.43 10.33
CA SER A 22 -11.83 -59.55 9.39
C SER A 22 -10.77 -60.56 9.82
N LYS A 23 -10.67 -61.72 9.14
CA LYS A 23 -9.70 -62.77 9.53
C LYS A 23 -8.25 -62.27 9.69
N ASN A 24 -7.84 -61.27 8.88
CA ASN A 24 -6.45 -60.82 8.83
C ASN A 24 -6.28 -59.28 9.00
N SER A 25 -7.35 -58.54 9.32
CA SER A 25 -7.30 -57.08 9.40
C SER A 25 -8.39 -56.51 10.30
N ALA A 26 -8.08 -55.41 10.99
CA ALA A 26 -9.06 -54.59 11.73
C ALA A 26 -9.02 -53.15 11.19
N SER A 27 -10.17 -52.58 10.88
CA SER A 27 -10.31 -51.18 10.40
C SER A 27 -11.08 -50.37 11.41
N LEU A 28 -10.63 -49.12 11.65
CA LEU A 28 -11.19 -48.18 12.60
C LEU A 28 -12.02 -47.10 11.84
N TYR A 29 -13.19 -46.83 12.35
CA TYR A 29 -14.14 -45.86 11.79
C TYR A 29 -14.71 -44.96 12.87
N VAL A 30 -14.93 -43.70 12.56
CA VAL A 30 -15.75 -42.79 13.36
C VAL A 30 -17.22 -42.93 12.91
N MET A 31 -18.11 -43.28 13.84
CA MET A 31 -19.53 -43.39 13.60
C MET A 31 -20.31 -42.35 14.40
N LYS A 32 -21.33 -41.81 13.81
CA LYS A 32 -22.32 -40.92 14.46
C LYS A 32 -23.69 -41.57 14.46
N SER A 33 -24.33 -41.61 15.63
CA SER A 33 -25.75 -41.97 15.73
C SER A 33 -26.64 -40.73 15.55
N THR A 34 -27.66 -40.85 14.75
CA THR A 34 -28.66 -39.77 14.57
C THR A 34 -30.04 -40.33 14.91
N TYR A 35 -30.78 -39.57 15.71
CA TYR A 35 -32.15 -39.93 16.11
C TYR A 35 -33.09 -38.88 15.47
N ILE A 36 -33.76 -39.27 14.38
CA ILE A 36 -34.71 -38.41 13.66
C ILE A 36 -36.04 -39.17 13.58
N ASN A 37 -37.12 -38.52 14.01
CA ASN A 37 -38.49 -39.06 13.94
C ASN A 37 -38.66 -40.47 14.56
N LYS A 38 -38.07 -40.69 15.72
CA LYS A 38 -38.06 -41.98 16.43
C LYS A 38 -37.34 -43.13 15.70
N ILE A 39 -36.54 -42.82 14.65
CA ILE A 39 -35.74 -43.81 13.94
C ILE A 39 -34.25 -43.60 14.30
N HIS A 40 -33.64 -44.67 14.86
CA HIS A 40 -32.18 -44.71 15.08
C HIS A 40 -31.48 -45.05 13.77
N SER A 41 -30.62 -44.17 13.30
CA SER A 41 -29.70 -44.45 12.19
C SER A 41 -28.25 -44.19 12.59
N THR A 42 -27.32 -44.95 12.04
CA THR A 42 -25.90 -44.81 12.28
C THR A 42 -25.18 -44.56 10.95
N LYS A 43 -24.43 -43.47 10.88
CA LYS A 43 -23.65 -43.10 9.69
C LYS A 43 -22.15 -43.16 10.00
N ILE A 44 -21.35 -43.71 9.08
CA ILE A 44 -19.90 -43.58 9.14
C ILE A 44 -19.57 -42.15 8.73
N VAL A 45 -18.87 -41.42 9.62
CA VAL A 45 -18.42 -40.05 9.41
C VAL A 45 -17.07 -40.05 8.72
N GLU A 46 -16.15 -40.96 9.21
CA GLU A 46 -14.79 -41.02 8.70
C GLU A 46 -14.21 -42.41 8.86
N LYS A 47 -13.38 -42.84 7.90
CA LYS A 47 -12.53 -44.04 8.02
C LYS A 47 -11.15 -43.64 8.46
N LEU A 48 -10.72 -44.04 9.64
CA LEU A 48 -9.41 -43.69 10.19
C LEU A 48 -8.26 -44.49 9.56
N GLY A 49 -8.52 -45.71 9.13
CA GLY A 49 -7.54 -46.61 8.52
C GLY A 49 -7.57 -48.00 9.10
N THR A 50 -6.62 -48.84 8.69
CA THR A 50 -6.43 -50.17 9.31
C THR A 50 -5.56 -50.04 10.56
N TYR A 51 -5.70 -50.99 11.51
CA TYR A 51 -4.91 -51.00 12.73
C TYR A 51 -3.40 -51.06 12.45
N ALA A 52 -3.00 -51.83 11.42
CA ALA A 52 -1.59 -51.93 11.02
C ALA A 52 -1.03 -50.62 10.47
N GLU A 53 -1.76 -49.98 9.56
CA GLU A 53 -1.38 -48.66 8.99
C GLU A 53 -1.29 -47.57 10.08
N LEU A 54 -2.23 -47.57 11.02
CA LEU A 54 -2.23 -46.58 12.10
C LEU A 54 -1.09 -46.85 13.09
N LYS A 55 -0.78 -48.11 13.41
CA LYS A 55 0.33 -48.47 14.30
C LYS A 55 1.68 -48.02 13.73
N GLU A 56 1.84 -48.09 12.41
CA GLU A 56 3.05 -47.63 11.72
C GLU A 56 3.14 -46.09 11.73
N LYS A 57 2.02 -45.40 11.45
CA LYS A 57 1.96 -43.91 11.42
C LYS A 57 2.12 -43.28 12.80
N LEU A 58 1.70 -43.92 13.86
CA LEU A 58 1.66 -43.36 15.22
C LEU A 58 2.93 -43.69 16.04
N ASN A 59 4.00 -44.18 15.40
CA ASN A 59 5.31 -44.41 16.02
C ASN A 59 5.24 -45.18 17.38
N GLY A 60 4.32 -46.18 17.49
CA GLY A 60 4.21 -47.05 18.66
C GLY A 60 3.08 -46.71 19.65
N GLN A 61 2.34 -45.63 19.45
CA GLN A 61 1.10 -45.35 20.20
C GLN A 61 0.01 -46.35 19.80
N ASP A 62 -0.84 -46.77 20.77
CA ASP A 62 -1.95 -47.67 20.45
C ASP A 62 -2.98 -46.98 19.56
N PRO A 63 -3.28 -47.49 18.34
CA PRO A 63 -4.26 -46.94 17.44
C PRO A 63 -5.67 -46.79 18.03
N ILE A 64 -6.06 -47.63 19.01
CA ILE A 64 -7.37 -47.54 19.64
C ILE A 64 -7.41 -46.39 20.64
N GLU A 65 -6.37 -46.23 21.46
CA GLU A 65 -6.27 -45.08 22.37
C GLU A 65 -6.27 -43.75 21.61
N TRP A 66 -5.43 -43.65 20.57
CA TRP A 66 -5.39 -42.47 19.70
C TRP A 66 -6.76 -42.20 19.06
N ALA A 67 -7.45 -43.21 18.53
CA ALA A 67 -8.76 -43.03 17.90
C ALA A 67 -9.82 -42.56 18.89
N ASN A 68 -9.76 -43.04 20.15
CA ASN A 68 -10.67 -42.57 21.21
C ASN A 68 -10.40 -41.10 21.58
N GLU A 69 -9.14 -40.71 21.73
CA GLU A 69 -8.75 -39.32 21.97
C GLU A 69 -9.22 -38.41 20.81
N TYR A 70 -9.01 -38.86 19.59
CA TYR A 70 -9.45 -38.13 18.37
C TYR A 70 -10.98 -37.97 18.36
N ILE A 71 -11.74 -39.00 18.68
CA ILE A 71 -13.21 -38.97 18.75
C ILE A 71 -13.69 -38.07 19.88
N GLN A 72 -13.05 -38.10 21.05
CA GLN A 72 -13.34 -37.18 22.15
C GLN A 72 -13.14 -35.72 21.71
N GLU A 73 -12.08 -35.43 20.97
CA GLU A 73 -11.85 -34.08 20.41
C GLU A 73 -12.91 -33.68 19.38
N LEU A 74 -13.35 -34.64 18.50
CA LEU A 74 -14.44 -34.38 17.54
C LEU A 74 -15.77 -34.10 18.26
N ASN A 75 -16.12 -34.90 19.27
CA ASN A 75 -17.34 -34.70 20.07
C ASN A 75 -17.30 -33.37 20.83
N ARG A 76 -16.13 -33.03 21.37
CA ARG A 76 -15.94 -31.71 22.02
C ARG A 76 -16.14 -30.56 21.06
N LYS A 77 -15.61 -30.66 19.82
CA LYS A 77 -15.79 -29.64 18.77
C LYS A 77 -17.25 -29.51 18.38
N GLU A 78 -17.94 -30.62 18.15
CA GLU A 78 -19.34 -30.61 17.77
C GLU A 78 -20.23 -30.03 18.88
N LYS A 79 -19.99 -30.39 20.14
CA LYS A 79 -20.68 -29.85 21.31
C LYS A 79 -20.45 -28.34 21.47
N GLU A 80 -19.24 -27.86 21.16
CA GLU A 80 -18.93 -26.43 21.15
C GLU A 80 -19.62 -25.69 19.99
N GLU A 81 -19.71 -26.31 18.81
CA GLU A 81 -20.38 -25.71 17.64
C GLU A 81 -21.91 -25.64 17.80
N GLN A 82 -22.50 -26.60 18.54
CA GLN A 82 -23.94 -26.64 18.85
C GLN A 82 -24.32 -25.91 20.13
N ARG A 83 -23.32 -25.35 20.86
CA ARG A 83 -23.56 -24.66 22.12
C ARG A 83 -24.30 -23.36 21.90
N GLU A 84 -25.53 -23.25 22.41
CA GLU A 84 -26.23 -21.98 22.57
C GLU A 84 -25.69 -21.22 23.79
N ILE A 85 -25.34 -19.95 23.58
CA ILE A 85 -24.86 -19.07 24.64
C ILE A 85 -25.99 -18.11 25.03
N LYS A 86 -26.46 -18.21 26.27
CA LYS A 86 -27.50 -17.33 26.84
C LYS A 86 -26.86 -16.22 27.67
N LEU A 87 -26.98 -14.98 27.23
CA LEU A 87 -26.43 -13.82 27.89
C LEU A 87 -27.47 -13.14 28.78
N LYS A 88 -27.09 -12.80 30.01
CA LYS A 88 -27.96 -12.07 30.94
C LYS A 88 -27.44 -10.64 31.11
N PHE A 89 -28.22 -9.68 30.67
CA PHE A 89 -28.00 -8.25 30.88
C PHE A 89 -29.06 -7.69 31.85
N SER A 90 -28.65 -6.75 32.68
CA SER A 90 -29.56 -6.03 33.57
C SER A 90 -29.50 -4.53 33.28
N PRO A 91 -30.63 -3.88 32.95
CA PRO A 91 -30.66 -2.44 32.72
C PRO A 91 -30.33 -1.62 33.99
N ALA A 92 -30.42 -2.26 35.17
CA ALA A 92 -30.07 -1.61 36.46
C ALA A 92 -28.57 -1.64 36.78
N LYS A 93 -27.75 -2.41 36.05
CA LYS A 93 -26.32 -2.51 36.26
C LYS A 93 -25.54 -1.58 35.33
N GLN A 94 -24.82 -0.64 35.90
CA GLN A 94 -23.92 0.22 35.15
C GLN A 94 -22.63 -0.53 34.77
N ILE A 95 -22.01 -0.10 33.68
CA ILE A 95 -20.67 -0.57 33.26
C ILE A 95 -19.66 -0.06 34.29
N ALA A 96 -18.77 -0.93 34.76
CA ALA A 96 -17.72 -0.54 35.70
C ALA A 96 -16.76 0.47 35.04
N LYS A 97 -16.29 1.46 35.83
CA LYS A 97 -15.35 2.47 35.36
C LYS A 97 -14.04 1.79 34.91
N GLY A 98 -13.61 2.07 33.67
CA GLY A 98 -12.41 1.45 33.09
C GLY A 98 -12.63 0.07 32.46
N ASP A 99 -13.86 -0.45 32.45
CA ASP A 99 -14.21 -1.74 31.83
C ASP A 99 -14.27 -1.58 30.30
N GLN A 100 -13.21 -2.00 29.63
CA GLN A 100 -13.12 -1.98 28.17
C GLN A 100 -13.83 -3.21 27.61
N ARG A 101 -14.75 -3.01 26.66
CA ARG A 101 -15.58 -4.08 26.09
C ARG A 101 -15.55 -4.10 24.58
N ALA A 102 -15.08 -3.04 23.95
CA ALA A 102 -15.05 -2.93 22.49
C ALA A 102 -13.60 -3.08 22.00
N PHE A 103 -13.39 -3.96 21.03
CA PHE A 103 -12.11 -4.25 20.42
C PHE A 103 -12.21 -4.26 18.89
N ASN A 104 -11.14 -3.81 18.22
CA ASN A 104 -11.05 -3.88 16.78
C ASN A 104 -10.31 -5.16 16.34
N GLY A 105 -10.92 -5.92 15.43
CA GLY A 105 -10.36 -7.14 14.85
C GLY A 105 -9.75 -6.96 13.46
N GLY A 106 -9.85 -5.78 12.85
CA GLY A 106 -9.22 -5.49 11.56
C GLY A 106 -7.71 -5.68 11.58
N CYS A 107 -7.08 -5.54 12.77
CA CYS A 107 -5.66 -5.80 12.96
C CYS A 107 -5.25 -7.25 12.68
N LEU A 108 -6.15 -8.25 12.77
CA LEU A 108 -5.85 -9.66 12.50
C LEU A 108 -5.44 -9.90 11.03
N PHE A 109 -6.06 -9.18 10.11
CA PHE A 109 -5.74 -9.26 8.68
C PHE A 109 -4.40 -8.61 8.35
N LEU A 110 -4.10 -7.46 8.98
CA LEU A 110 -2.78 -6.82 8.87
C LEU A 110 -1.69 -7.67 9.50
N GLN A 111 -1.97 -8.34 10.62
CA GLN A 111 -1.06 -9.28 11.30
C GLN A 111 -0.62 -10.41 10.36
N LYS A 112 -1.55 -10.98 9.59
CA LYS A 112 -1.23 -12.04 8.63
C LYS A 112 -0.17 -11.59 7.63
N ILE A 113 -0.37 -10.44 6.98
CA ILE A 113 0.59 -9.88 6.02
C ILE A 113 1.92 -9.53 6.70
N TYR A 114 1.85 -8.93 7.88
CA TYR A 114 3.02 -8.57 8.69
C TYR A 114 3.90 -9.80 8.99
N CYS A 115 3.29 -10.92 9.35
CA CYS A 115 4.00 -12.18 9.62
C CYS A 115 4.52 -12.83 8.33
N GLU A 116 3.74 -12.83 7.25
CA GLU A 116 4.17 -13.33 5.93
C GLU A 116 5.36 -12.56 5.37
N LEU A 117 5.46 -11.26 5.66
CA LEU A 117 6.65 -10.45 5.35
C LEU A 117 7.84 -10.74 6.28
N GLY A 118 7.68 -11.65 7.24
CA GLY A 118 8.74 -12.08 8.15
C GLY A 118 9.20 -10.99 9.12
N ILE A 119 8.38 -9.95 9.36
CA ILE A 119 8.77 -8.83 10.22
C ILE A 119 9.00 -9.27 11.67
N PRO A 120 8.26 -10.25 12.26
CA PRO A 120 8.57 -10.77 13.58
C PRO A 120 9.99 -11.36 13.68
N LYS A 121 10.45 -12.06 12.65
CA LYS A 121 11.82 -12.59 12.60
C LYS A 121 12.85 -11.49 12.52
N ILE A 122 12.61 -10.45 11.72
CA ILE A 122 13.47 -9.26 11.63
C ILE A 122 13.59 -8.60 13.01
N CYS A 123 12.49 -8.42 13.73
CA CYS A 123 12.49 -7.88 15.10
C CYS A 123 13.28 -8.76 16.06
N SER A 124 13.17 -10.09 15.95
CA SER A 124 13.94 -11.05 16.74
C SER A 124 15.45 -10.92 16.47
N ASP A 125 15.85 -10.82 15.19
CA ASP A 125 17.25 -10.68 14.79
C ASP A 125 17.86 -9.37 15.33
N ILE A 126 17.12 -8.26 15.24
CA ILE A 126 17.50 -6.97 15.84
C ILE A 126 17.64 -7.10 17.37
N SER A 127 16.70 -7.81 18.03
CA SER A 127 16.71 -7.98 19.48
C SER A 127 17.92 -8.81 19.96
N GLN A 128 18.48 -9.66 19.13
CA GLN A 128 19.70 -10.41 19.43
C GLN A 128 20.97 -9.53 19.33
N GLN A 129 20.95 -8.52 18.48
CA GLN A 129 22.08 -7.61 18.25
C GLN A 129 22.13 -6.45 19.25
N HIS A 130 20.99 -6.06 19.79
CA HIS A 130 20.85 -4.92 20.69
C HIS A 130 20.40 -5.32 22.09
N LYS A 131 20.99 -4.69 23.11
CA LYS A 131 20.62 -4.94 24.52
C LYS A 131 19.44 -4.07 24.94
N PHE A 132 18.23 -4.61 24.88
CA PHE A 132 16.99 -4.02 25.43
C PHE A 132 16.03 -5.09 25.93
N SER A 133 15.11 -4.73 26.83
CA SER A 133 14.20 -5.67 27.50
C SER A 133 12.76 -5.64 27.00
N PHE A 134 12.40 -4.70 26.11
CA PHE A 134 11.05 -4.58 25.58
C PHE A 134 10.84 -5.43 24.32
N ASN A 135 9.58 -5.78 24.06
CA ASN A 135 9.21 -6.53 22.87
C ASN A 135 9.11 -5.60 21.64
N LEU A 136 10.16 -5.60 20.78
CA LEU A 136 10.21 -4.79 19.56
C LEU A 136 9.12 -5.16 18.56
N ASP A 137 8.81 -6.45 18.43
CA ASP A 137 7.77 -6.96 17.52
C ASP A 137 6.38 -6.43 17.90
N SER A 138 6.04 -6.49 19.19
CA SER A 138 4.78 -5.94 19.70
C SER A 138 4.66 -4.42 19.47
N ILE A 139 5.77 -3.68 19.61
CA ILE A 139 5.78 -2.24 19.36
C ILE A 139 5.62 -1.94 17.87
N LEU A 140 6.39 -2.61 17.02
CA LEU A 140 6.39 -2.33 15.58
C LEU A 140 5.05 -2.71 14.94
N SER A 141 4.50 -3.88 15.26
CA SER A 141 3.18 -4.32 14.78
C SER A 141 2.09 -3.31 15.19
N CYS A 142 2.09 -2.89 16.45
CA CYS A 142 1.18 -1.87 16.96
C CYS A 142 1.32 -0.53 16.21
N LEU A 143 2.54 -0.06 15.96
CA LEU A 143 2.79 1.18 15.21
C LEU A 143 2.30 1.08 13.76
N ILE A 144 2.48 -0.07 13.11
CA ILE A 144 2.03 -0.32 11.74
C ILE A 144 0.50 -0.40 11.68
N PHE A 145 -0.12 -1.23 12.52
CA PHE A 145 -1.59 -1.38 12.52
C PHE A 145 -2.29 -0.08 12.93
N GLY A 146 -1.76 0.60 13.95
CA GLY A 146 -2.25 1.91 14.35
C GLY A 146 -2.13 2.95 13.24
N ARG A 147 -1.06 2.91 12.45
CA ARG A 147 -0.87 3.83 11.30
C ARG A 147 -1.88 3.59 10.19
N VAL A 148 -2.26 2.35 9.92
CA VAL A 148 -3.26 1.99 8.90
C VAL A 148 -4.67 2.27 9.42
N ILE A 149 -5.02 1.75 10.61
CA ILE A 149 -6.40 1.78 11.11
C ILE A 149 -6.74 3.11 11.80
N TYR A 150 -5.90 3.58 12.73
CA TYR A 150 -6.12 4.77 13.56
C TYR A 150 -4.89 5.70 13.53
N PRO A 151 -4.58 6.33 12.40
CA PRO A 151 -3.39 7.16 12.27
C PRO A 151 -3.40 8.33 13.26
N SER A 152 -2.40 8.36 14.15
CA SER A 152 -2.32 9.31 15.25
C SER A 152 -0.87 9.53 15.73
N SER A 153 -0.68 10.34 16.78
CA SER A 153 0.61 10.52 17.45
C SER A 153 1.07 9.21 18.12
N LYS A 154 2.35 9.10 18.46
CA LYS A 154 2.88 7.90 19.14
C LYS A 154 2.20 7.65 20.48
N LEU A 155 1.90 8.71 21.23
CA LEU A 155 1.15 8.63 22.49
C LEU A 155 -0.27 8.09 22.25
N ALA A 156 -1.00 8.68 21.31
CA ALA A 156 -2.36 8.26 21.00
C ALA A 156 -2.38 6.84 20.40
N THR A 157 -1.40 6.46 19.56
CA THR A 157 -1.28 5.09 19.04
C THR A 157 -1.11 4.08 20.17
N CYS A 158 -0.26 4.38 21.18
CA CYS A 158 -0.09 3.53 22.36
C CYS A 158 -1.38 3.37 23.17
N GLN A 159 -2.21 4.40 23.24
CA GLN A 159 -3.51 4.34 23.92
C GLN A 159 -4.54 3.56 23.10
N LEU A 160 -4.64 3.86 21.79
CA LEU A 160 -5.61 3.25 20.89
C LEU A 160 -5.31 1.77 20.62
N SER A 161 -4.05 1.35 20.70
CA SER A 161 -3.67 -0.05 20.48
C SER A 161 -4.24 -1.00 21.52
N LYS A 162 -4.59 -0.50 22.71
CA LYS A 162 -5.33 -1.28 23.71
C LYS A 162 -6.71 -1.70 23.23
N ASN A 163 -7.24 -1.05 22.18
CA ASN A 163 -8.51 -1.40 21.55
C ASN A 163 -8.35 -2.49 20.47
N PHE A 164 -7.18 -3.00 20.19
CA PHE A 164 -7.02 -4.12 19.28
C PHE A 164 -7.30 -5.45 19.98
N LEU A 165 -7.80 -6.43 19.24
CA LEU A 165 -7.91 -7.82 19.75
C LEU A 165 -6.53 -8.39 20.08
N LEU A 166 -5.49 -7.93 19.38
CA LEU A 166 -4.09 -8.22 19.67
C LEU A 166 -3.57 -7.17 20.67
N GLN A 167 -3.64 -7.48 21.95
CA GLN A 167 -3.27 -6.55 23.02
C GLN A 167 -1.75 -6.36 23.07
N PRO A 168 -1.26 -5.11 23.03
CA PRO A 168 0.16 -4.82 23.16
C PRO A 168 0.62 -4.94 24.61
N ASP A 169 1.86 -5.40 24.79
CA ASP A 169 2.54 -5.49 26.09
C ASP A 169 3.78 -4.60 26.10
N PHE A 170 3.59 -3.28 26.21
CA PHE A 170 4.67 -2.31 26.31
C PHE A 170 4.18 -0.96 26.85
N GLU A 171 5.12 -0.16 27.32
CA GLU A 171 4.89 1.21 27.77
C GLU A 171 5.33 2.24 26.72
N LEU A 172 4.82 3.48 26.82
CA LEU A 172 5.15 4.57 25.91
C LEU A 172 6.67 4.84 25.80
N GLN A 173 7.39 4.76 26.92
CA GLN A 173 8.86 4.93 26.93
C GLN A 173 9.57 3.91 26.02
N HIS A 174 9.07 2.68 25.97
CA HIS A 174 9.60 1.63 25.11
C HIS A 174 9.40 1.95 23.63
N VAL A 175 8.29 2.60 23.27
CA VAL A 175 8.05 3.06 21.88
C VAL A 175 9.15 4.02 21.44
N TYR A 176 9.50 5.03 22.23
CA TYR A 176 10.53 6.00 21.84
C TYR A 176 11.92 5.37 21.75
N ARG A 177 12.26 4.43 22.63
CA ARG A 177 13.52 3.66 22.54
C ARG A 177 13.54 2.74 21.31
N ALA A 178 12.42 2.11 20.97
CA ALA A 178 12.28 1.30 19.76
C ALA A 178 12.52 2.12 18.50
N LEU A 179 12.00 3.38 18.42
CA LEU A 179 12.26 4.26 17.29
C LEU A 179 13.77 4.52 17.07
N GLU A 180 14.53 4.70 18.16
CA GLU A 180 15.98 4.94 18.09
C GLU A 180 16.73 3.71 17.55
N ILE A 181 16.32 2.50 17.93
CA ILE A 181 16.88 1.24 17.41
C ILE A 181 16.48 1.03 15.96
N MET A 182 15.22 1.20 15.62
CA MET A 182 14.72 1.05 14.25
C MET A 182 15.43 1.96 13.26
N THR A 183 15.82 3.16 13.67
CA THR A 183 16.58 4.07 12.80
C THR A 183 17.95 3.52 12.46
N LYS A 184 18.65 2.92 13.41
CA LYS A 184 19.98 2.32 13.19
C LYS A 184 19.88 1.12 12.24
N GLU A 185 18.80 0.39 12.29
CA GLU A 185 18.54 -0.82 11.50
C GLU A 185 17.72 -0.58 10.24
N THR A 186 17.52 0.68 9.82
CA THR A 186 16.62 1.04 8.70
C THR A 186 16.97 0.28 7.42
N ASP A 187 18.25 0.20 7.06
CA ASP A 187 18.69 -0.44 5.81
C ASP A 187 18.55 -1.96 5.89
N PHE A 188 18.90 -2.55 7.03
CA PHE A 188 18.65 -3.98 7.29
C PHE A 188 17.17 -4.34 7.20
N ILE A 189 16.29 -3.54 7.84
CA ILE A 189 14.83 -3.76 7.81
C ILE A 189 14.31 -3.69 6.37
N GLN A 190 14.69 -2.67 5.61
CA GLN A 190 14.26 -2.51 4.21
C GLN A 190 14.70 -3.71 3.35
N SER A 191 15.98 -4.10 3.43
CA SER A 191 16.54 -5.23 2.69
C SER A 191 15.87 -6.56 3.06
N ALA A 192 15.68 -6.82 4.35
CA ALA A 192 15.07 -8.06 4.84
C ALA A 192 13.59 -8.16 4.44
N VAL A 193 12.82 -7.07 4.58
CA VAL A 193 11.41 -7.02 4.14
C VAL A 193 11.31 -7.23 2.63
N TYR A 194 12.18 -6.61 1.84
CA TYR A 194 12.23 -6.85 0.40
C TYR A 194 12.46 -8.34 0.08
N LYS A 195 13.52 -8.95 0.62
CA LYS A 195 13.85 -10.37 0.39
C LYS A 195 12.71 -11.31 0.79
N ASN A 196 12.06 -11.05 1.92
CA ASN A 196 10.92 -11.85 2.38
C ASN A 196 9.69 -11.65 1.49
N SER A 197 9.46 -10.44 0.98
CA SER A 197 8.32 -10.12 0.11
C SER A 197 8.35 -10.89 -1.22
N LEU A 198 9.53 -11.28 -1.71
CA LEU A 198 9.67 -12.12 -2.91
C LEU A 198 9.11 -13.53 -2.72
N LYS A 199 9.02 -14.00 -1.46
CA LYS A 199 8.43 -15.31 -1.11
C LYS A 199 6.89 -15.28 -1.16
N GLN A 200 6.28 -14.09 -1.13
CA GLN A 200 4.83 -13.90 -1.15
C GLN A 200 4.22 -13.87 -2.57
N GLY A 201 5.00 -14.19 -3.59
CA GLY A 201 4.61 -14.24 -4.98
C GLY A 201 5.52 -13.43 -5.89
N LYS A 202 5.26 -13.49 -7.19
CA LYS A 202 6.05 -12.75 -8.16
C LYS A 202 5.88 -11.24 -7.95
N ARG A 203 7.00 -10.53 -7.86
CA ARG A 203 7.11 -9.06 -7.90
C ARG A 203 7.81 -8.65 -9.19
N ASN A 204 7.32 -7.60 -9.84
CA ASN A 204 7.99 -7.04 -11.01
C ASN A 204 9.16 -6.15 -10.58
N THR A 205 10.30 -6.76 -10.33
CA THR A 205 11.54 -6.10 -9.87
C THR A 205 12.47 -5.72 -11.03
N SER A 206 12.00 -5.78 -12.27
CA SER A 206 12.75 -5.28 -13.43
C SER A 206 12.45 -3.80 -13.73
N ILE A 207 11.36 -3.26 -13.20
CA ILE A 207 10.94 -1.86 -13.38
C ILE A 207 10.84 -1.20 -12.02
N PHE A 208 11.48 -0.03 -11.89
CA PHE A 208 11.46 0.78 -10.68
C PHE A 208 10.93 2.18 -11.00
N TYR A 209 10.06 2.67 -10.16
CA TYR A 209 9.59 4.04 -10.17
C TYR A 209 10.25 4.78 -9.01
N TYR A 210 10.83 5.94 -9.28
CA TYR A 210 11.37 6.81 -8.25
C TYR A 210 10.77 8.19 -8.33
N ASP A 211 10.36 8.70 -7.19
CA ASP A 211 9.90 10.08 -7.05
C ASP A 211 10.21 10.58 -5.63
N CYS A 212 10.19 11.89 -5.47
CA CYS A 212 10.39 12.59 -4.20
C CYS A 212 9.13 13.33 -3.80
N THR A 213 8.90 13.38 -2.49
CA THR A 213 7.90 14.28 -1.91
C THR A 213 8.45 14.94 -0.65
N ASN A 214 7.73 15.91 -0.11
CA ASN A 214 8.11 16.55 1.14
C ASN A 214 7.00 16.51 2.17
N TYR A 215 7.42 16.59 3.44
CA TYR A 215 6.56 16.63 4.61
C TYR A 215 6.95 17.81 5.47
N PHE A 216 5.98 18.65 5.82
CA PHE A 216 6.19 19.85 6.61
C PHE A 216 6.11 19.56 8.11
N PHE A 217 6.75 20.45 8.89
CA PHE A 217 6.70 20.49 10.34
C PHE A 217 6.07 21.81 10.77
N GLU A 218 5.22 21.77 11.80
CA GLU A 218 4.62 22.97 12.37
C GLU A 218 5.59 23.62 13.38
N ILE A 219 6.73 24.08 12.86
CA ILE A 219 7.78 24.80 13.59
C ILE A 219 8.16 26.06 12.83
N GLU A 220 8.71 27.05 13.53
CA GLU A 220 9.11 28.34 12.95
C GLU A 220 10.59 28.36 12.56
N GLU A 221 11.45 27.60 13.26
CA GLU A 221 12.89 27.56 13.00
C GLU A 221 13.32 26.21 12.41
N GLU A 222 14.28 26.26 11.50
CA GLU A 222 14.89 25.06 10.93
C GLU A 222 15.92 24.47 11.88
N ASP A 223 16.00 23.14 11.91
CA ASP A 223 17.02 22.42 12.64
C ASP A 223 17.32 21.05 12.01
N GLY A 224 18.57 20.58 12.10
CA GLY A 224 18.97 19.27 11.63
C GLY A 224 18.47 18.97 10.20
N VAL A 225 17.64 17.94 10.06
CA VAL A 225 17.02 17.56 8.76
C VAL A 225 15.81 18.40 8.38
N ARG A 226 15.22 19.14 9.35
CA ARG A 226 14.06 19.99 9.11
C ARG A 226 14.54 21.34 8.59
N GLN A 227 14.61 21.50 7.28
CA GLN A 227 15.16 22.67 6.62
C GLN A 227 14.10 23.36 5.75
N TYR A 228 14.22 24.68 5.58
CA TYR A 228 13.44 25.39 4.58
C TYR A 228 13.82 24.94 3.18
N GLY A 229 12.83 24.69 2.35
CA GLY A 229 13.01 24.22 0.98
C GLY A 229 11.79 24.50 0.10
N ILE A 230 11.82 23.98 -1.12
CA ILE A 230 10.71 24.14 -2.06
C ILE A 230 9.57 23.22 -1.61
N SER A 231 8.60 23.78 -0.87
CA SER A 231 7.42 23.05 -0.43
C SER A 231 6.49 22.76 -1.61
N LYS A 232 6.23 21.46 -1.89
CA LYS A 232 5.22 21.04 -2.91
C LYS A 232 3.79 21.47 -2.52
N GLU A 233 3.57 21.87 -1.27
CA GLU A 233 2.29 22.35 -0.73
C GLU A 233 2.24 23.86 -0.51
N HIS A 234 3.31 24.57 -0.91
CA HIS A 234 3.44 26.02 -0.78
C HIS A 234 3.30 26.53 0.68
N ARG A 235 3.71 25.70 1.64
CA ARG A 235 3.74 26.10 3.07
C ARG A 235 5.06 26.77 3.41
N PRO A 236 5.05 27.75 4.32
CA PRO A 236 6.26 28.47 4.75
C PRO A 236 7.06 27.71 5.82
N ASN A 237 6.71 26.50 6.14
CA ASN A 237 7.29 25.74 7.23
C ASN A 237 8.52 24.94 6.77
N PRO A 238 9.48 24.64 7.69
CA PRO A 238 10.52 23.66 7.43
C PRO A 238 9.96 22.29 7.01
N ILE A 239 10.67 21.64 6.12
CA ILE A 239 10.29 20.36 5.53
C ILE A 239 11.41 19.33 5.64
N VAL A 240 11.08 18.06 5.46
CA VAL A 240 12.01 17.00 5.05
C VAL A 240 11.61 16.49 3.68
N GLN A 241 12.57 16.00 2.91
CA GLN A 241 12.32 15.33 1.64
C GLN A 241 12.38 13.81 1.83
N MET A 242 11.43 13.11 1.23
CA MET A 242 11.40 11.66 1.16
C MET A 242 11.53 11.25 -0.30
N GLY A 243 12.59 10.51 -0.61
CA GLY A 243 12.70 9.75 -1.85
C GLY A 243 12.14 8.34 -1.64
N LEU A 244 11.39 7.83 -2.59
CA LEU A 244 10.78 6.51 -2.55
C LEU A 244 11.03 5.76 -3.85
N PHE A 245 11.52 4.53 -3.76
CA PHE A 245 11.48 3.55 -4.84
C PHE A 245 10.29 2.60 -4.67
N MET A 246 9.64 2.31 -5.79
CA MET A 246 8.52 1.40 -5.92
C MET A 246 8.77 0.47 -7.11
N ASP A 247 8.37 -0.80 -7.03
CA ASP A 247 8.48 -1.74 -8.14
C ASP A 247 7.36 -1.62 -9.18
N GLY A 248 7.45 -2.42 -10.25
CA GLY A 248 6.46 -2.47 -11.33
C GLY A 248 5.06 -2.95 -10.93
N ASP A 249 4.90 -3.48 -9.71
CA ASP A 249 3.60 -3.90 -9.14
C ASP A 249 2.99 -2.85 -8.21
N GLY A 250 3.66 -1.72 -7.99
CA GLY A 250 3.19 -0.67 -7.10
C GLY A 250 3.55 -0.88 -5.63
N ILE A 251 4.49 -1.79 -5.33
CA ILE A 251 4.90 -2.08 -3.96
C ILE A 251 6.20 -1.34 -3.64
N PRO A 252 6.28 -0.59 -2.51
CA PRO A 252 7.49 0.09 -2.10
C PRO A 252 8.69 -0.85 -1.95
N LEU A 253 9.87 -0.38 -2.37
CA LEU A 253 11.14 -1.10 -2.30
C LEU A 253 12.07 -0.54 -1.23
N ALA A 254 12.30 0.75 -1.28
CA ALA A 254 13.16 1.46 -0.35
C ALA A 254 12.83 2.95 -0.32
N PHE A 255 13.23 3.61 0.76
CA PHE A 255 13.09 5.06 0.91
C PHE A 255 14.33 5.65 1.58
N ASN A 256 14.48 6.95 1.44
CA ASN A 256 15.40 7.76 2.23
C ASN A 256 14.73 9.06 2.69
N ILE A 257 15.28 9.65 3.76
CA ILE A 257 14.90 10.97 4.26
C ILE A 257 16.09 11.88 4.15
N ASN A 258 15.91 13.00 3.46
CA ASN A 258 16.93 14.02 3.23
C ASN A 258 16.51 15.36 3.86
N PRO A 259 17.46 16.26 4.16
CA PRO A 259 17.15 17.62 4.55
C PRO A 259 16.23 18.32 3.55
N GLY A 260 15.37 19.21 4.05
CA GLY A 260 14.35 19.87 3.23
C GLY A 260 14.88 20.76 2.10
N ASN A 261 16.11 21.25 2.22
CA ASN A 261 16.81 22.06 1.22
C ASN A 261 17.62 21.25 0.19
N THR A 262 17.60 19.91 0.27
CA THR A 262 18.33 19.04 -0.64
C THR A 262 17.74 19.12 -2.06
N ASN A 263 18.59 19.18 -3.08
CA ASN A 263 18.15 19.06 -4.46
C ASN A 263 17.66 17.63 -4.74
N GLU A 264 16.41 17.47 -5.20
CA GLU A 264 15.81 16.15 -5.48
C GLU A 264 16.64 15.29 -6.45
N GLN A 265 17.32 15.91 -7.42
CA GLN A 265 18.09 15.19 -8.45
C GLN A 265 19.25 14.36 -7.88
N ILE A 266 19.89 14.83 -6.80
CA ILE A 266 21.03 14.11 -6.20
C ILE A 266 20.61 12.99 -5.25
N THR A 267 19.33 12.87 -4.92
CA THR A 267 18.83 11.87 -3.96
C THR A 267 18.63 10.49 -4.58
N LEU A 268 18.49 10.41 -5.90
CA LEU A 268 18.21 9.18 -6.63
C LEU A 268 19.38 8.20 -6.56
N GLN A 269 20.56 8.61 -7.03
CA GLN A 269 21.70 7.71 -7.22
C GLN A 269 22.16 7.02 -5.93
N PRO A 270 22.27 7.70 -4.76
CA PRO A 270 22.71 7.05 -3.52
C PRO A 270 21.72 5.95 -3.07
N LEU A 271 20.42 6.20 -3.20
CA LEU A 271 19.40 5.22 -2.83
C LEU A 271 19.38 4.06 -3.82
N GLU A 272 19.51 4.33 -5.11
CA GLU A 272 19.57 3.32 -6.16
C GLU A 272 20.80 2.41 -6.03
N GLN A 273 21.99 2.97 -5.76
CA GLN A 273 23.22 2.20 -5.52
C GLN A 273 23.03 1.23 -4.34
N ARG A 274 22.43 1.70 -3.26
CA ARG A 274 22.12 0.87 -2.09
C ARG A 274 21.16 -0.28 -2.44
N ILE A 275 20.11 0.00 -3.20
CA ILE A 275 19.14 -1.03 -3.65
C ILE A 275 19.86 -2.07 -4.52
N ILE A 276 20.68 -1.65 -5.47
CA ILE A 276 21.43 -2.56 -6.34
C ILE A 276 22.33 -3.49 -5.51
N SER A 277 23.07 -2.93 -4.54
CA SER A 277 23.95 -3.67 -3.66
C SER A 277 23.20 -4.63 -2.74
N ASP A 278 22.25 -4.10 -1.96
CA ASP A 278 21.62 -4.84 -0.86
C ASP A 278 20.57 -5.84 -1.35
N PHE A 279 19.94 -5.56 -2.49
CA PHE A 279 18.91 -6.40 -3.08
C PHE A 279 19.45 -7.32 -4.18
N GLN A 280 20.73 -7.18 -4.55
CA GLN A 280 21.43 -7.98 -5.56
C GLN A 280 20.75 -7.93 -6.94
N LEU A 281 20.36 -6.73 -7.38
CA LEU A 281 19.69 -6.49 -8.63
C LEU A 281 20.69 -6.16 -9.74
N SER A 282 20.51 -6.76 -10.91
CA SER A 282 21.45 -6.59 -12.04
C SER A 282 20.84 -5.97 -13.28
N LYS A 283 19.53 -6.13 -13.47
CA LYS A 283 18.80 -5.61 -14.64
C LYS A 283 17.59 -4.83 -14.17
N ILE A 284 17.66 -3.52 -14.31
CA ILE A 284 16.60 -2.60 -13.85
C ILE A 284 16.33 -1.50 -14.86
N VAL A 285 15.07 -1.10 -14.94
CA VAL A 285 14.61 0.09 -15.66
C VAL A 285 14.10 1.10 -14.65
N VAL A 286 14.73 2.27 -14.54
CA VAL A 286 14.34 3.32 -13.59
C VAL A 286 13.47 4.36 -14.28
N CYS A 287 12.24 4.50 -13.79
CA CYS A 287 11.25 5.45 -14.30
C CYS A 287 11.19 6.68 -13.38
N THR A 288 11.40 7.88 -13.94
CA THR A 288 11.41 9.14 -13.19
C THR A 288 10.59 10.24 -13.87
N ASP A 289 10.26 11.28 -13.10
CA ASP A 289 9.66 12.48 -13.65
C ASP A 289 10.69 13.44 -14.27
N ALA A 290 10.21 14.55 -14.83
CA ALA A 290 11.06 15.57 -15.44
C ALA A 290 11.92 16.36 -14.43
N GLY A 291 11.56 16.38 -13.17
CA GLY A 291 12.31 17.02 -12.09
C GLY A 291 13.58 16.25 -11.73
N LEU A 292 13.55 14.94 -11.92
CA LEU A 292 14.63 14.00 -11.60
C LEU A 292 15.47 13.62 -12.84
N ALA A 293 15.16 14.17 -14.01
CA ALA A 293 15.73 13.84 -15.31
C ALA A 293 17.08 14.54 -15.61
N SER A 294 17.99 14.67 -14.63
CA SER A 294 19.32 15.23 -14.89
C SER A 294 20.12 14.34 -15.84
N VAL A 295 21.06 14.95 -16.56
CA VAL A 295 21.98 14.22 -17.45
C VAL A 295 22.77 13.17 -16.66
N ASP A 296 23.19 13.50 -15.45
CA ASP A 296 23.95 12.59 -14.58
C ASP A 296 23.11 11.36 -14.18
N ASN A 297 21.82 11.53 -13.85
CA ASN A 297 20.92 10.42 -13.53
C ASN A 297 20.67 9.53 -14.75
N ARG A 298 20.52 10.11 -15.95
CA ARG A 298 20.38 9.34 -17.19
C ARG A 298 21.66 8.56 -17.52
N LYS A 299 22.85 9.21 -17.43
CA LYS A 299 24.16 8.56 -17.65
C LYS A 299 24.42 7.45 -16.64
N PHE A 300 24.06 7.66 -15.38
CA PHE A 300 24.18 6.64 -14.33
C PHE A 300 23.38 5.37 -14.67
N ASN A 301 22.20 5.53 -15.31
CA ASN A 301 21.35 4.43 -15.77
C ASN A 301 21.56 4.04 -17.24
N ASN A 302 22.62 4.54 -17.90
CA ASN A 302 23.01 4.16 -19.26
C ASN A 302 24.22 3.24 -19.26
N VAL A 303 24.14 2.13 -18.53
CA VAL A 303 25.19 1.11 -18.42
C VAL A 303 24.59 -0.28 -18.57
N ASN A 304 25.45 -1.29 -18.83
CA ASN A 304 24.99 -2.67 -19.00
C ASN A 304 24.07 -3.13 -17.86
N GLY A 305 22.90 -3.64 -18.22
CA GLY A 305 21.89 -4.14 -17.28
C GLY A 305 20.99 -3.08 -16.68
N ARG A 306 21.24 -1.77 -16.92
CA ARG A 306 20.39 -0.68 -16.44
C ARG A 306 19.85 0.15 -17.60
N ALA A 307 18.64 0.62 -17.43
CA ALA A 307 17.98 1.52 -18.36
C ALA A 307 17.15 2.57 -17.61
N PHE A 308 16.75 3.60 -18.33
CA PHE A 308 15.89 4.63 -17.78
C PHE A 308 14.70 4.93 -18.69
N ILE A 309 13.60 5.37 -18.09
CA ILE A 309 12.50 6.04 -18.77
C ILE A 309 12.24 7.33 -17.98
N THR A 310 12.43 8.49 -18.58
CA THR A 310 12.27 9.75 -17.89
C THR A 310 11.38 10.71 -18.67
N THR A 311 10.52 11.43 -17.97
CA THR A 311 9.68 12.45 -18.59
C THR A 311 10.55 13.56 -19.14
N GLN A 312 10.32 13.94 -20.40
CA GLN A 312 11.02 15.04 -21.08
C GLN A 312 10.07 16.21 -21.32
N SER A 313 10.44 17.38 -20.83
CA SER A 313 9.65 18.60 -21.13
C SER A 313 9.83 19.00 -22.59
N ILE A 314 8.75 18.98 -23.40
CA ILE A 314 8.77 19.42 -24.81
C ILE A 314 9.20 20.88 -24.91
N LYS A 315 8.79 21.73 -23.96
CA LYS A 315 9.15 23.15 -23.92
C LYS A 315 10.65 23.39 -23.81
N LYS A 316 11.40 22.42 -23.21
CA LYS A 316 12.87 22.48 -23.03
C LYS A 316 13.66 21.84 -24.17
N LEU A 317 13.02 21.20 -25.14
CA LEU A 317 13.69 20.63 -26.32
C LEU A 317 14.31 21.73 -27.19
N LYS A 318 15.37 21.39 -27.92
CA LYS A 318 15.96 22.23 -28.97
C LYS A 318 14.91 22.57 -30.02
N LYS A 319 15.02 23.72 -30.68
CA LYS A 319 14.00 24.26 -31.60
C LYS A 319 13.54 23.23 -32.63
N PHE A 320 14.47 22.60 -33.33
CA PHE A 320 14.15 21.61 -34.37
C PHE A 320 13.44 20.35 -33.84
N LEU A 321 13.78 19.89 -32.62
CA LEU A 321 13.12 18.77 -31.96
C LEU A 321 11.71 19.14 -31.50
N LYS A 322 11.53 20.39 -31.05
CA LYS A 322 10.24 20.93 -30.65
C LYS A 322 9.29 21.05 -31.87
N GLU A 323 9.79 21.55 -32.99
CA GLU A 323 9.06 21.64 -34.25
C GLU A 323 8.64 20.24 -34.72
N TRP A 324 9.56 19.29 -34.74
CA TRP A 324 9.27 17.88 -35.05
C TRP A 324 8.24 17.25 -34.10
N ALA A 325 8.35 17.50 -32.80
CA ALA A 325 7.43 16.94 -31.79
C ALA A 325 6.01 17.47 -31.92
N LEU A 326 5.84 18.72 -32.37
CA LEU A 326 4.55 19.39 -32.50
C LEU A 326 3.97 19.32 -33.94
N ASP A 327 4.71 18.79 -34.90
CA ASP A 327 4.21 18.58 -36.27
C ASP A 327 3.06 17.57 -36.27
N SER A 328 1.98 17.88 -36.97
CA SER A 328 0.77 17.05 -37.05
C SER A 328 0.94 15.74 -37.81
N LYS A 329 1.97 15.62 -38.66
CA LYS A 329 2.18 14.51 -39.59
C LYS A 329 3.02 13.39 -38.99
N ASP A 330 3.01 12.22 -39.62
CA ASP A 330 3.84 11.06 -39.35
C ASP A 330 3.66 10.47 -37.93
N TRP A 331 2.44 10.48 -37.43
CA TRP A 331 2.10 9.83 -36.16
C TRP A 331 1.75 8.37 -36.36
N MET A 332 2.23 7.53 -35.46
CA MET A 332 1.91 6.10 -35.41
C MET A 332 0.86 5.84 -34.32
N LEU A 333 0.07 4.79 -34.51
CA LEU A 333 -0.90 4.33 -33.54
C LEU A 333 -0.58 2.89 -33.14
N GLN A 334 -0.73 2.58 -31.85
CA GLN A 334 -0.54 1.23 -31.34
C GLN A 334 -1.35 0.19 -32.16
N GLY A 335 -0.69 -0.86 -32.65
CA GLY A 335 -1.32 -1.91 -33.45
C GLY A 335 -1.61 -1.52 -34.91
N SER A 336 -1.21 -0.33 -35.38
CA SER A 336 -1.37 0.11 -36.77
C SER A 336 -0.02 0.36 -37.43
N LYS A 337 0.07 0.03 -38.72
CA LYS A 337 1.23 0.34 -39.58
C LYS A 337 1.04 1.61 -40.40
N LYS A 338 -0.09 2.30 -40.23
CA LYS A 338 -0.40 3.54 -40.94
C LYS A 338 0.19 4.75 -40.23
N ASN A 339 0.64 5.73 -41.00
CA ASN A 339 0.94 7.07 -40.53
C ASN A 339 -0.33 7.89 -40.51
N TYR A 340 -0.50 8.69 -39.48
CA TYR A 340 -1.65 9.56 -39.25
C TYR A 340 -1.21 11.01 -39.20
N ASP A 341 -2.07 11.90 -39.71
CA ASP A 341 -2.00 13.32 -39.41
C ASP A 341 -2.98 13.63 -38.27
N ILE A 342 -2.48 14.01 -37.11
CA ILE A 342 -3.32 14.25 -35.92
C ILE A 342 -4.22 15.48 -36.03
N SER A 343 -4.04 16.31 -37.05
CA SER A 343 -4.95 17.42 -37.36
C SER A 343 -6.21 17.00 -38.11
N GLU A 344 -6.19 15.81 -38.73
CA GLU A 344 -7.25 15.28 -39.60
C GLU A 344 -7.97 14.05 -38.99
N ILE A 345 -7.62 13.65 -37.77
CA ILE A 345 -8.22 12.47 -37.12
C ILE A 345 -9.65 12.77 -36.63
N ASP A 346 -10.52 11.75 -36.69
CA ASP A 346 -11.83 11.78 -36.07
C ASP A 346 -11.70 11.72 -34.54
N GLU A 347 -12.07 12.83 -33.89
CA GLU A 347 -11.90 12.98 -32.43
C GLU A 347 -12.76 12.02 -31.62
N GLU A 348 -13.93 11.57 -32.12
CA GLU A 348 -14.80 10.61 -31.40
C GLU A 348 -14.23 9.19 -31.48
N ILE A 349 -13.79 8.77 -32.65
CA ILE A 349 -13.24 7.43 -32.90
C ILE A 349 -11.91 7.23 -32.15
N TYR A 350 -11.07 8.27 -32.12
CA TYR A 350 -9.71 8.17 -31.59
C TYR A 350 -9.56 8.77 -30.17
N ARG A 351 -10.64 9.11 -29.49
CA ARG A 351 -10.62 9.76 -28.17
C ARG A 351 -9.78 9.05 -27.11
N GLU A 352 -9.90 7.72 -27.05
CA GLU A 352 -9.19 6.89 -26.06
C GLU A 352 -7.85 6.35 -26.60
N LYS A 353 -7.47 6.71 -27.81
CA LYS A 353 -6.24 6.24 -28.43
C LYS A 353 -5.06 7.16 -28.12
N ILE A 354 -3.86 6.59 -28.19
CA ILE A 354 -2.61 7.31 -28.03
C ILE A 354 -1.80 7.16 -29.32
N PHE A 355 -1.50 8.28 -29.92
CA PHE A 355 -0.59 8.37 -31.04
C PHE A 355 0.82 8.61 -30.53
N TYR A 356 1.84 8.17 -31.25
CA TYR A 356 3.23 8.37 -30.87
C TYR A 356 4.13 8.64 -32.08
N LYS A 357 5.22 9.34 -31.81
CA LYS A 357 6.38 9.50 -32.69
C LYS A 357 7.64 9.18 -31.90
N GLU A 358 8.67 8.70 -32.58
CA GLU A 358 9.94 8.42 -31.95
C GLU A 358 11.12 8.79 -32.83
N ARG A 359 12.23 9.10 -32.19
CA ARG A 359 13.52 9.25 -32.86
C ARG A 359 14.68 9.15 -31.89
N TRP A 360 15.80 8.65 -32.36
CA TRP A 360 17.06 8.69 -31.61
C TRP A 360 17.65 10.09 -31.65
N ILE A 361 18.13 10.55 -30.51
CA ILE A 361 18.78 11.84 -30.32
C ILE A 361 20.07 11.65 -29.53
N ASN A 362 21.05 12.50 -29.77
CA ASN A 362 22.26 12.57 -28.95
C ASN A 362 22.33 13.95 -28.28
N GLU A 363 22.28 13.95 -26.96
CA GLU A 363 22.39 15.15 -26.15
C GLU A 363 23.39 14.90 -25.01
N ASP A 364 24.33 15.82 -24.81
CA ASP A 364 25.37 15.74 -23.77
C ASP A 364 26.19 14.43 -23.80
N ASN A 365 26.49 13.91 -25.00
CA ASN A 365 27.15 12.63 -25.24
C ASN A 365 26.36 11.43 -24.68
N LEU A 366 25.05 11.54 -24.66
CA LEU A 366 24.13 10.47 -24.29
C LEU A 366 23.19 10.20 -25.49
N GLU A 367 23.33 9.02 -26.07
CA GLU A 367 22.39 8.53 -27.09
C GLU A 367 21.13 8.02 -26.40
N GLN A 368 19.98 8.55 -26.79
CA GLN A 368 18.69 8.21 -26.19
C GLN A 368 17.56 8.35 -27.20
N ARG A 369 16.51 7.60 -26.98
CA ARG A 369 15.29 7.59 -27.80
C ARG A 369 14.30 8.59 -27.22
N LEU A 370 13.95 9.61 -27.99
CA LEU A 370 12.87 10.54 -27.66
C LEU A 370 11.55 9.98 -28.19
N ILE A 371 10.61 9.73 -27.31
CA ILE A 371 9.26 9.26 -27.62
C ILE A 371 8.30 10.39 -27.26
N VAL A 372 7.52 10.85 -28.23
CA VAL A 372 6.47 11.87 -28.04
C VAL A 372 5.13 11.20 -28.26
N THR A 373 4.19 11.40 -27.36
CA THR A 373 2.81 10.91 -27.47
C THR A 373 1.82 12.05 -27.59
N PHE A 374 0.71 11.79 -28.28
CA PHE A 374 -0.44 12.68 -28.38
C PHE A 374 -1.72 11.92 -28.02
N SER A 375 -2.59 12.54 -27.22
CA SER A 375 -3.89 12.01 -26.83
C SER A 375 -4.93 13.12 -26.77
N ILE A 376 -6.08 12.89 -27.44
CA ILE A 376 -7.23 13.80 -27.41
C ILE A 376 -7.76 13.95 -25.98
N LYS A 377 -7.88 12.85 -25.24
CA LYS A 377 -8.33 12.86 -23.84
C LYS A 377 -7.43 13.72 -22.94
N TYR A 378 -6.10 13.63 -23.13
CA TYR A 378 -5.14 14.43 -22.38
C TYR A 378 -5.19 15.91 -22.81
N ARG A 379 -5.36 16.20 -24.10
CA ARG A 379 -5.58 17.55 -24.65
C ARG A 379 -6.81 18.20 -23.98
N ASP A 380 -7.93 17.51 -23.98
CA ASP A 380 -9.19 18.01 -23.42
C ASP A 380 -9.07 18.25 -21.90
N TYR A 381 -8.41 17.36 -21.18
CA TYR A 381 -8.11 17.53 -19.76
C TYR A 381 -7.26 18.79 -19.49
N GLN A 382 -6.21 19.02 -20.28
CA GLN A 382 -5.36 20.22 -20.14
C GLN A 382 -6.13 21.50 -20.46
N ARG A 383 -6.99 21.48 -21.48
CA ARG A 383 -7.87 22.60 -21.84
C ARG A 383 -8.82 22.94 -20.70
N GLN A 384 -9.49 21.96 -20.10
CA GLN A 384 -10.38 22.20 -18.95
C GLN A 384 -9.65 22.81 -17.75
N ILE A 385 -8.42 22.36 -17.46
CA ILE A 385 -7.61 22.97 -16.39
C ILE A 385 -7.32 24.44 -16.74
N ARG A 386 -6.92 24.72 -17.97
CA ARG A 386 -6.58 26.06 -18.41
C ARG A 386 -7.80 26.97 -18.37
N GLU A 387 -8.97 26.53 -18.82
CA GLU A 387 -10.22 27.29 -18.75
C GLU A 387 -10.52 27.75 -17.30
N ARG A 388 -10.41 26.83 -16.34
CA ARG A 388 -10.57 27.17 -14.91
C ARG A 388 -9.51 28.17 -14.42
N GLN A 389 -8.31 28.16 -14.98
CA GLN A 389 -7.26 29.12 -14.65
C GLN A 389 -7.53 30.47 -15.30
N ILE A 390 -8.04 30.50 -16.53
CA ILE A 390 -8.48 31.73 -17.24
C ILE A 390 -9.62 32.39 -16.46
N ASP A 391 -10.63 31.64 -16.02
CA ASP A 391 -11.73 32.16 -15.19
C ASP A 391 -11.24 32.83 -13.90
N ARG A 392 -10.24 32.19 -13.24
CA ARG A 392 -9.63 32.77 -12.03
C ARG A 392 -8.82 34.03 -12.35
N ALA A 393 -8.11 34.03 -13.47
CA ALA A 393 -7.35 35.20 -13.94
C ALA A 393 -8.29 36.37 -14.28
N ASP A 394 -9.40 36.10 -14.98
CA ASP A 394 -10.41 37.13 -15.33
C ASP A 394 -11.05 37.74 -14.07
N LYS A 395 -11.44 36.92 -13.10
CA LYS A 395 -11.94 37.41 -11.81
C LYS A 395 -10.91 38.27 -11.07
N ALA A 396 -9.61 37.90 -11.10
CA ALA A 396 -8.55 38.67 -10.49
C ALA A 396 -8.29 40.01 -11.21
N VAL A 397 -8.40 40.05 -12.55
CA VAL A 397 -8.32 41.26 -13.35
C VAL A 397 -9.49 42.21 -13.01
N LYS A 398 -10.73 41.69 -13.00
CA LYS A 398 -11.94 42.46 -12.70
C LYS A 398 -11.97 43.04 -11.28
N SER A 399 -11.42 42.32 -10.31
CA SER A 399 -11.34 42.76 -8.92
C SER A 399 -10.24 43.79 -8.64
N GLY A 400 -9.41 44.12 -9.63
CA GLY A 400 -8.31 45.07 -9.47
C GLY A 400 -7.23 44.65 -8.49
N ALA A 401 -7.09 43.33 -8.20
CA ALA A 401 -6.15 42.76 -7.24
C ALA A 401 -4.69 42.99 -7.72
N ALA A 402 -4.19 44.19 -7.52
CA ALA A 402 -2.91 44.69 -8.07
C ALA A 402 -1.65 43.97 -7.51
N LYS A 403 -1.74 43.24 -6.41
CA LYS A 403 -0.61 42.50 -5.82
C LYS A 403 -0.50 41.05 -6.36
N LEU A 404 -0.19 40.96 -7.65
CA LEU A 404 -0.04 39.64 -8.31
C LEU A 404 1.41 39.15 -8.24
N LYS A 405 1.82 38.62 -7.09
CA LYS A 405 3.07 37.87 -7.02
C LYS A 405 2.78 36.43 -7.46
N LYS A 406 3.47 35.96 -8.50
CA LYS A 406 3.37 34.55 -8.95
C LYS A 406 3.90 33.65 -7.86
N CYS A 407 3.13 32.62 -7.45
CA CYS A 407 3.57 31.65 -6.45
C CYS A 407 4.42 30.54 -7.07
N ASN A 408 4.10 30.13 -8.32
CA ASN A 408 4.82 29.11 -9.07
C ASN A 408 4.61 29.30 -10.59
N ALA A 409 5.31 28.49 -11.39
CA ALA A 409 5.23 28.56 -12.86
C ALA A 409 3.83 28.25 -13.43
N ASN A 410 3.02 27.46 -12.68
CA ASN A 410 1.67 27.07 -13.09
C ASN A 410 0.56 27.92 -12.46
N ASP A 411 0.91 28.99 -11.72
CA ASP A 411 -0.05 29.92 -11.16
C ASP A 411 -0.86 30.60 -12.27
N TYR A 412 -2.20 30.68 -12.09
CA TYR A 412 -3.10 31.40 -13.05
C TYR A 412 -2.66 32.84 -13.33
N LYS A 413 -1.94 33.45 -12.40
CA LYS A 413 -1.38 34.82 -12.54
C LYS A 413 -0.37 34.94 -13.68
N ARG A 414 0.17 33.84 -14.23
CA ARG A 414 1.02 33.86 -15.44
C ARG A 414 0.24 34.29 -16.69
N LEU A 415 -1.08 34.08 -16.66
CA LEU A 415 -2.01 34.46 -17.73
C LEU A 415 -2.44 35.91 -17.68
N ILE A 416 -1.88 36.73 -16.76
CA ILE A 416 -2.21 38.12 -16.59
C ILE A 416 -1.00 38.96 -17.00
N LYS A 417 -1.23 39.86 -17.96
CA LYS A 417 -0.26 40.86 -18.44
C LYS A 417 -0.52 42.20 -17.76
N LYS A 418 0.55 42.85 -17.34
CA LYS A 418 0.53 44.22 -16.85
C LYS A 418 0.91 45.16 -18.01
N THR A 419 0.05 46.07 -18.36
CA THR A 419 0.30 47.09 -19.37
C THR A 419 0.35 48.45 -18.70
N HIS A 420 1.28 49.25 -19.14
CA HIS A 420 1.47 50.64 -18.71
C HIS A 420 1.00 51.64 -19.79
N CYS A 421 0.35 51.16 -20.85
CA CYS A 421 -0.13 51.98 -21.95
C CYS A 421 -1.64 51.91 -22.06
N THR A 422 -2.27 52.99 -22.53
CA THR A 422 -3.66 53.01 -22.97
C THR A 422 -3.82 52.23 -24.28
N GLU A 423 -5.06 51.91 -24.69
CA GLU A 423 -5.34 51.25 -25.98
C GLU A 423 -4.81 52.08 -27.19
N ASN A 424 -4.62 53.39 -27.01
CA ASN A 424 -4.07 54.28 -28.03
C ASN A 424 -2.54 54.41 -28.00
N GLY A 425 -1.84 53.63 -27.18
CA GLY A 425 -0.36 53.58 -27.12
C GLY A 425 0.27 54.67 -26.26
N GLU A 426 -0.48 55.49 -25.54
CA GLU A 426 0.05 56.49 -24.61
C GLU A 426 0.44 55.84 -23.27
N ILE A 427 1.53 56.32 -22.63
CA ILE A 427 1.99 55.85 -21.33
C ILE A 427 0.95 56.28 -20.27
N ALA A 428 0.33 55.29 -19.62
CA ALA A 428 -0.65 55.53 -18.56
C ALA A 428 0.02 55.56 -17.19
N GLU A 429 -0.35 56.53 -16.34
CA GLU A 429 0.09 56.60 -14.95
C GLU A 429 -0.43 55.40 -14.10
N LYS A 430 -1.53 54.78 -14.53
CA LYS A 430 -2.11 53.60 -13.85
C LYS A 430 -1.81 52.30 -14.61
N GLN A 431 -1.35 51.30 -13.90
CA GLN A 431 -1.19 49.96 -14.46
C GLN A 431 -2.57 49.36 -14.79
N SER A 432 -2.78 48.93 -16.03
CA SER A 432 -3.92 48.11 -16.39
C SER A 432 -3.53 46.64 -16.40
N LEU A 433 -4.45 45.79 -15.91
CA LEU A 433 -4.30 44.32 -15.93
C LEU A 433 -5.21 43.77 -17.02
N CYS A 434 -4.68 42.91 -17.87
CA CYS A 434 -5.47 42.23 -18.90
C CYS A 434 -5.03 40.76 -19.01
N ILE A 435 -5.90 39.96 -19.61
CA ILE A 435 -5.57 38.56 -19.93
C ILE A 435 -4.54 38.52 -21.07
N ASP A 436 -3.47 37.78 -20.88
CA ASP A 436 -2.41 37.59 -21.87
C ASP A 436 -2.78 36.47 -22.85
N LYS A 437 -3.40 36.83 -23.95
CA LYS A 437 -3.85 35.91 -24.99
C LYS A 437 -2.67 35.17 -25.65
N GLU A 438 -1.54 35.85 -25.84
CA GLU A 438 -0.34 35.28 -26.46
C GLU A 438 0.21 34.14 -25.64
N VAL A 439 0.28 34.28 -24.30
CA VAL A 439 0.69 33.21 -23.39
C VAL A 439 -0.28 32.04 -23.48
N ILE A 440 -1.60 32.30 -23.53
CA ILE A 440 -2.61 31.24 -23.63
C ILE A 440 -2.44 30.46 -24.94
N GLU A 441 -2.34 31.14 -26.08
CA GLU A 441 -2.16 30.54 -27.40
C GLU A 441 -0.86 29.72 -27.47
N ASN A 442 0.24 30.25 -26.94
CA ASN A 442 1.51 29.51 -26.84
C ASN A 442 1.41 28.26 -25.97
N GLU A 443 0.66 28.30 -24.88
CA GLU A 443 0.44 27.10 -24.05
C GLU A 443 -0.45 26.07 -24.74
N MET A 444 -1.48 26.52 -25.49
CA MET A 444 -2.40 25.62 -26.21
C MET A 444 -1.71 24.76 -27.26
N ARG A 445 -0.58 25.19 -27.81
CA ARG A 445 0.21 24.43 -28.79
C ARG A 445 0.75 23.12 -28.25
N TYR A 446 0.87 22.98 -26.92
CA TYR A 446 1.40 21.80 -26.25
C TYR A 446 0.32 20.87 -25.71
N ASP A 447 -0.97 21.19 -25.93
CA ASP A 447 -2.06 20.40 -25.39
C ASP A 447 -2.16 19.04 -26.03
N GLY A 448 -2.27 18.02 -25.21
CA GLY A 448 -2.35 16.63 -25.62
C GLY A 448 -0.99 15.96 -25.82
N PHE A 449 0.10 16.72 -25.84
CA PHE A 449 1.43 16.20 -26.07
C PHE A 449 2.15 15.87 -24.76
N TYR A 450 2.85 14.73 -24.75
CA TYR A 450 3.70 14.28 -23.66
C TYR A 450 4.96 13.65 -24.24
N ALA A 451 6.11 13.85 -23.61
CA ALA A 451 7.36 13.26 -24.10
C ALA A 451 8.14 12.56 -23.00
N SER A 452 8.84 11.51 -23.39
CA SER A 452 9.79 10.78 -22.56
C SER A 452 11.07 10.47 -23.33
N CYS A 453 12.17 10.33 -22.57
CA CYS A 453 13.46 9.85 -23.09
C CYS A 453 13.81 8.51 -22.44
N THR A 454 14.43 7.62 -23.21
CA THR A 454 14.87 6.30 -22.76
C THR A 454 16.08 5.84 -23.55
N ASN A 455 16.88 4.92 -22.99
CA ASN A 455 17.91 4.17 -23.70
C ASN A 455 17.43 2.75 -24.10
N LEU A 456 16.15 2.42 -23.84
CA LEU A 456 15.57 1.14 -24.24
C LEU A 456 15.33 1.06 -25.76
N VAL A 457 15.56 -0.13 -26.31
CA VAL A 457 15.25 -0.50 -27.71
C VAL A 457 13.95 -1.27 -27.84
N ASP A 458 13.31 -1.57 -26.72
CA ASP A 458 12.06 -2.33 -26.62
C ASP A 458 10.91 -1.67 -27.39
N ASP A 459 9.78 -2.37 -27.50
CA ASP A 459 8.58 -1.84 -28.17
C ASP A 459 8.10 -0.54 -27.50
N VAL A 460 7.79 0.45 -28.33
CA VAL A 460 7.39 1.79 -27.85
C VAL A 460 6.15 1.72 -26.97
N ASN A 461 5.22 0.82 -27.28
CA ASN A 461 3.97 0.69 -26.53
C ASN A 461 4.23 0.15 -25.12
N GLU A 462 5.17 -0.79 -24.98
CA GLU A 462 5.59 -1.29 -23.65
C GLU A 462 6.24 -0.20 -22.84
N ILE A 463 7.07 0.65 -23.45
CA ILE A 463 7.70 1.81 -22.81
C ILE A 463 6.64 2.82 -22.38
N ILE A 464 5.66 3.13 -23.24
CA ILE A 464 4.56 4.05 -22.92
C ILE A 464 3.71 3.52 -21.76
N GLU A 465 3.32 2.25 -21.79
CA GLU A 465 2.52 1.63 -20.73
C GLU A 465 3.31 1.56 -19.40
N THR A 466 4.61 1.27 -19.48
CA THR A 466 5.48 1.32 -18.30
C THR A 466 5.52 2.73 -17.70
N ASN A 467 5.74 3.76 -18.53
CA ASN A 467 5.78 5.14 -18.04
C ASN A 467 4.44 5.62 -17.46
N LYS A 468 3.32 5.15 -18.00
CA LYS A 468 1.99 5.47 -17.47
C LYS A 468 1.80 5.01 -16.03
N LYS A 469 2.32 3.85 -15.64
CA LYS A 469 2.19 3.32 -14.26
C LYS A 469 2.90 4.17 -13.20
N ARG A 470 3.68 5.17 -13.60
CA ARG A 470 4.34 6.09 -12.66
C ARG A 470 3.36 6.79 -11.71
N TRP A 471 2.09 6.96 -12.08
CA TRP A 471 1.08 7.54 -11.18
C TRP A 471 0.92 6.75 -9.87
N GLU A 472 1.25 5.46 -9.83
CA GLU A 472 1.12 4.63 -8.64
C GLU A 472 2.05 5.08 -7.50
N ILE A 473 3.21 5.71 -7.81
CA ILE A 473 4.08 6.26 -6.77
C ILE A 473 3.50 7.56 -6.17
N GLU A 474 2.83 8.37 -7.00
CA GLU A 474 2.09 9.55 -6.52
C GLU A 474 0.95 9.12 -5.59
N GLU A 475 0.27 8.01 -5.91
CA GLU A 475 -0.74 7.38 -5.06
C GLU A 475 -0.15 6.89 -3.73
N CYS A 476 1.04 6.28 -3.73
CA CYS A 476 1.76 5.91 -2.51
C CYS A 476 1.97 7.13 -1.59
N PHE A 477 2.40 8.26 -2.15
CA PHE A 477 2.55 9.49 -1.38
C PHE A 477 1.21 10.06 -0.91
N ARG A 478 0.16 9.98 -1.73
CA ARG A 478 -1.18 10.39 -1.34
C ARG A 478 -1.68 9.59 -0.15
N ILE A 479 -1.56 8.26 -0.18
CA ILE A 479 -1.93 7.37 0.93
C ILE A 479 -1.17 7.74 2.19
N MET A 480 0.14 7.92 2.11
CA MET A 480 0.95 8.30 3.27
C MET A 480 0.54 9.66 3.86
N LYS A 481 0.25 10.65 3.01
CA LYS A 481 -0.09 12.01 3.45
C LYS A 481 -1.51 12.13 3.99
N THR A 482 -2.49 11.54 3.32
CA THR A 482 -3.92 11.71 3.63
C THR A 482 -4.47 10.61 4.53
N GLU A 483 -4.30 9.35 4.15
CA GLU A 483 -4.89 8.23 4.87
C GLU A 483 -4.09 7.89 6.13
N PHE A 484 -2.76 7.77 5.99
CA PHE A 484 -1.89 7.46 7.13
C PHE A 484 -1.52 8.68 7.96
N LYS A 485 -1.89 9.88 7.54
CA LYS A 485 -1.58 11.14 8.24
C LYS A 485 -0.11 11.20 8.69
N ALA A 486 0.80 10.89 7.74
CA ALA A 486 2.24 10.96 8.04
C ALA A 486 2.70 12.39 8.36
N ARG A 487 1.85 13.38 8.20
CA ARG A 487 2.04 14.80 8.55
C ARG A 487 0.79 15.38 9.22
N PRO A 488 0.93 16.44 10.05
CA PRO A 488 2.18 17.01 10.54
C PRO A 488 2.95 16.03 11.44
N VAL A 489 4.28 16.19 11.48
CA VAL A 489 5.17 15.35 12.30
C VAL A 489 5.50 16.08 13.60
N TYR A 490 5.18 15.46 14.72
CA TYR A 490 5.37 16.04 16.08
C TYR A 490 6.62 15.51 16.79
N LEU A 491 7.64 15.10 16.02
CA LEU A 491 8.91 14.62 16.55
C LEU A 491 10.01 15.64 16.26
N SER A 492 10.92 15.84 17.20
CA SER A 492 12.02 16.79 17.07
C SER A 492 13.35 16.13 16.73
N ARG A 493 13.64 14.98 17.34
CA ARG A 493 14.91 14.27 17.10
C ARG A 493 14.93 13.62 15.74
N GLU A 494 16.06 13.76 15.04
CA GLU A 494 16.26 13.24 13.67
C GLU A 494 16.05 11.72 13.59
N ASP A 495 16.62 10.96 14.53
CA ASP A 495 16.46 9.52 14.60
C ASP A 495 14.99 9.10 14.73
N ARG A 496 14.22 9.79 15.57
CA ARG A 496 12.80 9.51 15.72
C ARG A 496 11.96 9.93 14.51
N ILE A 497 12.38 10.99 13.80
CA ILE A 497 11.77 11.42 12.53
C ILE A 497 11.99 10.33 11.48
N LYS A 498 13.22 9.84 11.29
CA LYS A 498 13.53 8.76 10.36
C LYS A 498 12.74 7.48 10.67
N ALA A 499 12.66 7.07 11.94
CA ALA A 499 11.87 5.92 12.36
C ALA A 499 10.36 6.10 12.16
N HIS A 500 9.84 7.34 12.28
CA HIS A 500 8.45 7.62 11.93
C HIS A 500 8.17 7.33 10.46
N PHE A 501 9.03 7.77 9.56
CA PHE A 501 8.87 7.50 8.13
C PHE A 501 9.13 6.03 7.79
N LEU A 502 10.04 5.34 8.48
CA LEU A 502 10.18 3.89 8.39
C LEU A 502 8.87 3.18 8.79
N THR A 503 8.22 3.60 9.87
CA THR A 503 6.91 3.07 10.26
C THR A 503 5.86 3.31 9.17
N CYS A 504 5.80 4.51 8.59
CA CYS A 504 4.87 4.83 7.51
C CYS A 504 5.15 3.99 6.24
N TYR A 505 6.41 3.81 5.89
CA TYR A 505 6.86 2.99 4.78
C TYR A 505 6.46 1.50 4.98
N LEU A 506 6.70 0.92 6.15
CA LEU A 506 6.30 -0.46 6.45
C LEU A 506 4.77 -0.61 6.45
N SER A 507 4.06 0.38 6.97
CA SER A 507 2.59 0.42 6.90
C SER A 507 2.09 0.45 5.45
N LEU A 508 2.77 1.20 4.59
CA LEU A 508 2.44 1.26 3.17
C LEU A 508 2.70 -0.08 2.48
N ILE A 509 3.80 -0.78 2.79
CA ILE A 509 4.06 -2.12 2.25
C ILE A 509 2.95 -3.09 2.67
N VAL A 510 2.63 -3.17 3.97
CA VAL A 510 1.56 -4.05 4.47
C VAL A 510 0.23 -3.73 3.80
N PHE A 511 -0.09 -2.44 3.64
CA PHE A 511 -1.32 -2.00 2.97
C PHE A 511 -1.34 -2.37 1.47
N ARG A 512 -0.23 -2.18 0.73
CA ARG A 512 -0.16 -2.53 -0.70
C ARG A 512 -0.27 -4.05 -0.92
N PHE A 513 0.26 -4.87 0.00
CA PHE A 513 0.03 -6.32 -0.04
C PHE A 513 -1.43 -6.68 0.26
N LEU A 514 -2.10 -5.96 1.17
CA LEU A 514 -3.53 -6.13 1.42
C LEU A 514 -4.36 -5.79 0.17
N GLU A 515 -4.09 -4.64 -0.43
CA GLU A 515 -4.75 -4.18 -1.65
C GLU A 515 -4.54 -5.18 -2.82
N LYS A 516 -3.31 -5.68 -2.99
CA LYS A 516 -2.98 -6.72 -3.99
C LYS A 516 -3.75 -8.02 -3.71
N ARG A 517 -3.87 -8.45 -2.44
CA ARG A 517 -4.60 -9.66 -2.04
C ARG A 517 -6.10 -9.53 -2.30
N LEU A 518 -6.65 -8.33 -2.21
CA LEU A 518 -8.02 -7.99 -2.59
C LEU A 518 -8.19 -7.69 -4.09
N GLU A 519 -7.18 -8.01 -4.92
CA GLU A 519 -7.19 -7.82 -6.38
C GLU A 519 -7.49 -6.38 -6.81
N LYS A 520 -7.14 -5.39 -5.96
CA LYS A 520 -7.41 -3.95 -6.19
C LYS A 520 -8.91 -3.63 -6.44
N LYS A 521 -9.84 -4.44 -5.93
CA LYS A 521 -11.29 -4.24 -6.09
C LYS A 521 -11.83 -3.03 -5.31
N TYR A 522 -11.17 -2.65 -4.23
CA TYR A 522 -11.63 -1.63 -3.30
C TYR A 522 -10.67 -0.44 -3.29
N THR A 523 -11.21 0.75 -3.11
CA THR A 523 -10.41 1.96 -2.89
C THR A 523 -9.70 1.92 -1.54
N CYS A 524 -8.62 2.68 -1.41
CA CYS A 524 -7.88 2.80 -0.14
C CYS A 524 -8.80 3.20 1.02
N THR A 525 -9.71 4.14 0.79
CA THR A 525 -10.66 4.62 1.81
C THR A 525 -11.63 3.51 2.24
N GLU A 526 -12.16 2.72 1.31
CA GLU A 526 -13.05 1.59 1.62
C GLU A 526 -12.34 0.52 2.44
N ILE A 527 -11.11 0.15 2.08
CA ILE A 527 -10.31 -0.82 2.82
C ILE A 527 -10.07 -0.35 4.25
N ILE A 528 -9.58 0.88 4.43
CA ILE A 528 -9.28 1.42 5.76
C ILE A 528 -10.55 1.54 6.60
N GLN A 529 -11.65 2.02 6.01
CA GLN A 529 -12.92 2.12 6.72
C GLN A 529 -13.48 0.74 7.07
N GLY A 530 -13.35 -0.23 6.18
CA GLY A 530 -13.72 -1.62 6.44
C GLY A 530 -12.97 -2.20 7.63
N LEU A 531 -11.64 -2.03 7.69
CA LEU A 531 -10.82 -2.47 8.82
C LEU A 531 -11.21 -1.77 10.14
N ARG A 532 -11.52 -0.47 10.10
CA ARG A 532 -12.00 0.30 11.28
C ARG A 532 -13.32 -0.20 11.82
N ASN A 533 -14.20 -0.62 10.93
CA ASN A 533 -15.55 -1.05 11.29
C ASN A 533 -15.59 -2.47 11.85
N MET A 534 -14.55 -3.29 11.66
CA MET A 534 -14.49 -4.66 12.19
C MET A 534 -14.32 -4.68 13.71
N ASN A 535 -15.35 -4.23 14.42
CA ASN A 535 -15.37 -4.15 15.88
C ASN A 535 -16.08 -5.35 16.51
N PHE A 536 -15.68 -5.66 17.73
CA PHE A 536 -16.16 -6.78 18.53
C PHE A 536 -16.52 -6.30 19.92
N TYR A 537 -17.59 -6.85 20.47
CA TYR A 537 -17.95 -6.68 21.87
C TYR A 537 -17.53 -7.91 22.67
N GLU A 538 -16.72 -7.74 23.71
CA GLU A 538 -16.31 -8.83 24.59
C GLU A 538 -17.45 -9.24 25.52
N VAL A 539 -17.77 -10.51 25.51
CA VAL A 539 -18.61 -11.17 26.50
C VAL A 539 -17.72 -11.96 27.43
N LYS A 540 -17.46 -11.39 28.62
CA LYS A 540 -16.51 -11.97 29.59
C LYS A 540 -16.80 -13.44 29.87
N GLY A 541 -15.78 -14.28 29.65
CA GLY A 541 -15.84 -15.73 29.84
C GLY A 541 -16.34 -16.52 28.62
N GLU A 542 -17.09 -15.91 27.70
CA GLU A 542 -17.67 -16.61 26.54
C GLU A 542 -16.92 -16.32 25.22
N GLY A 543 -16.56 -15.07 24.96
CA GLY A 543 -15.88 -14.68 23.73
C GLY A 543 -16.25 -13.30 23.22
N TYR A 544 -16.28 -13.14 21.90
CA TYR A 544 -16.41 -11.85 21.21
C TYR A 544 -17.57 -11.89 20.22
N VAL A 545 -18.48 -10.93 20.29
CA VAL A 545 -19.60 -10.75 19.39
C VAL A 545 -19.23 -9.70 18.35
N PRO A 546 -19.19 -10.03 17.04
CA PRO A 546 -19.01 -9.04 15.98
C PRO A 546 -20.11 -7.99 16.01
N THR A 547 -19.74 -6.70 15.94
CA THR A 547 -20.68 -5.57 15.91
C THR A 547 -20.71 -4.87 14.56
N TYR A 548 -20.03 -5.42 13.57
CA TYR A 548 -20.02 -4.91 12.20
C TYR A 548 -21.02 -5.65 11.31
N THR A 549 -21.43 -5.01 10.21
CA THR A 549 -22.30 -5.60 9.21
C THR A 549 -21.47 -6.44 8.23
N ARG A 550 -21.90 -7.68 7.99
CA ARG A 550 -21.34 -8.51 6.92
C ARG A 550 -21.75 -7.96 5.56
N ASN A 551 -20.78 -7.78 4.67
CA ASN A 551 -20.97 -7.29 3.29
C ASN A 551 -19.91 -7.91 2.37
N ASP A 552 -19.92 -7.54 1.08
CA ASP A 552 -18.98 -8.08 0.08
C ASP A 552 -17.51 -7.87 0.48
N PHE A 553 -17.18 -6.70 1.03
CA PHE A 553 -15.82 -6.43 1.52
C PHE A 553 -15.40 -7.42 2.62
N THR A 554 -16.25 -7.67 3.60
CA THR A 554 -15.94 -8.62 4.69
C THR A 554 -15.85 -10.04 4.19
N ASP A 555 -16.69 -10.44 3.22
CA ASP A 555 -16.64 -11.78 2.62
C ASP A 555 -15.38 -11.96 1.77
N ASP A 556 -14.98 -10.98 0.97
CA ASP A 556 -13.73 -10.99 0.22
C ASP A 556 -12.50 -11.04 1.15
N MET A 557 -12.52 -10.26 2.25
CA MET A 557 -11.48 -10.33 3.28
C MET A 557 -11.36 -11.74 3.87
N HIS A 558 -12.45 -12.34 4.31
CA HIS A 558 -12.44 -13.69 4.88
C HIS A 558 -11.95 -14.74 3.88
N SER A 559 -12.38 -14.64 2.62
CA SER A 559 -11.96 -15.54 1.54
C SER A 559 -10.47 -15.40 1.24
N ALA A 560 -9.97 -14.18 1.11
CA ALA A 560 -8.58 -13.90 0.78
C ALA A 560 -7.59 -14.32 1.90
N PHE A 561 -8.04 -14.33 3.17
CA PHE A 561 -7.19 -14.64 4.31
C PHE A 561 -7.39 -16.06 4.88
N GLY A 562 -8.41 -16.79 4.44
CA GLY A 562 -8.67 -18.17 4.82
C GLY A 562 -9.15 -18.37 6.27
N PHE A 563 -9.60 -17.30 6.93
CA PHE A 563 -10.25 -17.37 8.24
C PHE A 563 -11.45 -16.40 8.31
N ARG A 564 -12.42 -16.74 9.15
CA ARG A 564 -13.64 -15.93 9.33
C ARG A 564 -13.74 -15.42 10.76
N THR A 565 -14.27 -14.20 10.89
CA THR A 565 -14.48 -13.51 12.17
C THR A 565 -15.96 -13.09 12.37
N ASP A 566 -16.84 -13.43 11.44
CA ASP A 566 -18.25 -13.02 11.36
C ASP A 566 -19.24 -14.08 11.90
N TYR A 567 -18.82 -14.82 12.93
CA TYR A 567 -19.71 -15.70 13.68
C TYR A 567 -20.60 -14.89 14.62
N GLN A 568 -21.81 -15.37 14.93
CA GLN A 568 -22.71 -14.71 15.91
C GLN A 568 -21.99 -14.42 17.25
N ILE A 569 -21.17 -15.37 17.67
CA ILE A 569 -20.19 -15.18 18.74
C ILE A 569 -18.91 -15.97 18.40
N MET A 570 -17.79 -15.35 18.52
CA MET A 570 -16.48 -15.96 18.35
C MET A 570 -15.94 -16.35 19.73
N THR A 571 -15.90 -17.64 20.04
CA THR A 571 -15.41 -18.13 21.31
C THR A 571 -13.92 -17.83 21.49
N ASN A 572 -13.44 -17.79 22.74
CA ASN A 572 -12.02 -17.60 23.05
C ASN A 572 -11.11 -18.63 22.35
N ARG A 573 -11.61 -19.85 22.14
CA ARG A 573 -10.89 -20.90 21.41
C ARG A 573 -10.80 -20.60 19.92
N GLN A 574 -11.90 -20.16 19.30
CA GLN A 574 -11.90 -19.76 17.89
C GLN A 574 -10.97 -18.56 17.69
N LEU A 575 -11.01 -17.55 18.57
CA LEU A 575 -10.09 -16.41 18.51
C LEU A 575 -8.63 -16.85 18.58
N LYS A 576 -8.25 -17.74 19.51
CA LYS A 576 -6.90 -18.29 19.60
C LYS A 576 -6.48 -19.01 18.31
N LYS A 577 -7.41 -19.77 17.69
CA LYS A 577 -7.16 -20.43 16.39
C LYS A 577 -6.92 -19.39 15.28
N ILE A 578 -7.76 -18.35 15.22
CA ILE A 578 -7.62 -17.26 14.23
C ILE A 578 -6.31 -16.51 14.42
N ILE A 579 -5.95 -16.16 15.66
CA ILE A 579 -4.65 -15.55 15.97
C ILE A 579 -3.52 -16.45 15.48
N LYS A 580 -3.57 -17.77 15.75
CA LYS A 580 -2.56 -18.69 15.22
C LYS A 580 -2.51 -18.67 13.70
N MET A 581 -3.65 -18.67 13.01
CA MET A 581 -3.72 -18.59 11.54
C MET A 581 -3.22 -17.26 11.00
N SER A 582 -3.34 -16.17 11.75
CA SER A 582 -2.83 -14.86 11.37
C SER A 582 -1.32 -14.71 11.63
N THR A 583 -0.69 -15.63 12.37
CA THR A 583 0.76 -15.62 12.67
C THR A 583 1.55 -16.65 11.89
N THR A 584 0.89 -17.58 11.24
CA THR A 584 1.48 -18.59 10.33
C THR A 584 1.29 -18.20 8.87
#